data_13616e4e9d7bb601c97955151d50a001
#
_entry.id   13616e4e9d7bb601c97955151d50a001
#
_cell.length_a   1.000
_cell.length_b   1.000
_cell.length_c   1.000
_cell.angle_alpha   90.00
_cell.angle_beta   90.00
_cell.angle_gamma   90.00
#
_symmetry.space_group_name_H-M   'P 1'
#
loop_
_entity.id
_entity.type
_entity.pdbx_description
1 polymer ?
#
loop_
_entity_poly.entity_id
_entity_poly.type
_entity_poly.pdbx_seq_one_letter_code
_entity_poly.pdbx_strand_id
1 'polypeptide(L)'
;MDKVKVFEGLLNKFETDEIRDYCADMIKEIPDYIFTIPSSTSFKYHNKTQCQPHGQIFHILMFAEVMNYVLGLEYVKEKTDERQRDCLRCTPIFHDAIKCGLNGSQYTVHEHPMLAGEWVRNTSVEHDVDADTKAYIARLCESYSGEWTSTKRSKTVLPKPENDEQFFVHMCDYLASRSNLDMTYSDDVVSALGGVDIPKEELPDIDSYVITFGKYSGKTLPQIKEIDPGYISWAKENMSREPVRSLLAQL
;
A
#
# COMPACT_ATOMS: atom_id res chain seq x y z
N MET A 1 11.59 5.73 16.41
CA MET A 1 10.33 5.51 15.67
C MET A 1 9.72 4.21 16.14
N ASP A 2 8.45 4.19 16.41
CA ASP A 2 7.72 2.95 16.68
C ASP A 2 7.24 2.36 15.34
N LYS A 3 7.94 1.34 14.87
CA LYS A 3 7.68 0.67 13.59
C LYS A 3 6.29 0.00 13.55
N VAL A 4 5.87 -0.59 14.67
CA VAL A 4 4.58 -1.29 14.77
C VAL A 4 3.43 -0.30 14.65
N LYS A 5 3.54 0.87 15.26
CA LYS A 5 2.53 1.93 15.19
C LYS A 5 2.29 2.40 13.74
N VAL A 6 3.30 2.41 12.89
CA VAL A 6 3.15 2.77 11.47
C VAL A 6 2.15 1.83 10.76
N PHE A 7 2.12 0.56 11.16
CA PHE A 7 1.27 -0.48 10.55
C PHE A 7 0.08 -0.89 11.41
N GLU A 8 -0.21 -0.17 12.51
CA GLU A 8 -1.30 -0.51 13.43
C GLU A 8 -2.64 -0.67 12.72
N GLY A 9 -2.96 0.25 11.78
CA GLY A 9 -4.18 0.17 10.99
C GLY A 9 -4.27 -1.07 10.11
N LEU A 10 -3.14 -1.62 9.66
CA LEU A 10 -3.08 -2.88 8.91
C LEU A 10 -3.21 -4.08 9.86
N LEU A 11 -2.50 -4.07 10.98
CA LEU A 11 -2.56 -5.14 11.99
C LEU A 11 -3.97 -5.33 12.53
N ASN A 12 -4.75 -4.26 12.67
CA ASN A 12 -6.15 -4.30 13.08
C ASN A 12 -7.09 -4.95 12.04
N LYS A 13 -6.59 -5.30 10.84
CA LYS A 13 -7.36 -6.04 9.81
C LYS A 13 -7.14 -7.55 9.89
N PHE A 14 -6.19 -8.01 10.68
CA PHE A 14 -5.94 -9.43 10.87
C PHE A 14 -7.10 -10.09 11.62
N GLU A 15 -7.40 -11.31 11.25
CA GLU A 15 -8.53 -12.10 11.75
C GLU A 15 -8.07 -13.12 12.82
N THR A 16 -6.76 -13.46 12.84
CA THR A 16 -6.13 -14.39 13.78
C THR A 16 -5.06 -13.69 14.61
N ASP A 17 -5.11 -13.86 15.93
CA ASP A 17 -4.14 -13.24 16.84
C ASP A 17 -2.72 -13.76 16.58
N GLU A 18 -2.59 -15.07 16.29
CA GLU A 18 -1.30 -15.73 16.06
C GLU A 18 -0.51 -15.10 14.91
N ILE A 19 -1.12 -14.93 13.72
CA ILE A 19 -0.45 -14.37 12.55
C ILE A 19 -0.25 -12.86 12.71
N ARG A 20 -1.21 -12.17 13.34
CA ARG A 20 -1.08 -10.75 13.68
C ARG A 20 0.15 -10.49 14.56
N ASP A 21 0.29 -11.24 15.66
CA ASP A 21 1.35 -11.05 16.63
C ASP A 21 2.71 -11.41 16.03
N TYR A 22 2.77 -12.48 15.24
CA TYR A 22 3.93 -12.81 14.42
C TYR A 22 4.31 -11.66 13.47
N CYS A 23 3.34 -11.11 12.74
CA CYS A 23 3.57 -9.99 11.83
C CYS A 23 4.09 -8.76 12.59
N ALA A 24 3.49 -8.44 13.76
CA ALA A 24 3.89 -7.30 14.57
C ALA A 24 5.34 -7.42 15.07
N ASP A 25 5.79 -8.61 15.45
CA ASP A 25 7.16 -8.81 15.90
C ASP A 25 8.15 -8.83 14.72
N MET A 26 7.77 -9.39 13.58
CA MET A 26 8.57 -9.29 12.35
C MET A 26 8.76 -7.83 11.90
N ILE A 27 7.75 -6.97 12.07
CA ILE A 27 7.86 -5.52 11.78
C ILE A 27 9.00 -4.87 12.59
N LYS A 28 9.23 -5.28 13.83
CA LYS A 28 10.32 -4.73 14.66
C LYS A 28 11.70 -5.03 14.07
N GLU A 29 11.84 -6.17 13.39
CA GLU A 29 13.08 -6.62 12.75
C GLU A 29 13.34 -6.00 11.36
N ILE A 30 12.35 -5.32 10.76
CA ILE A 30 12.54 -4.61 9.49
C ILE A 30 13.65 -3.56 9.66
N PRO A 31 14.68 -3.52 8.77
CA PRO A 31 15.74 -2.53 8.82
C PRO A 31 15.22 -1.09 8.79
N ASP A 32 15.80 -0.20 9.60
CA ASP A 32 15.36 1.19 9.75
C ASP A 32 15.36 1.97 8.43
N TYR A 33 16.26 1.64 7.51
CA TYR A 33 16.34 2.32 6.23
C TYR A 33 15.05 2.21 5.40
N ILE A 34 14.30 1.10 5.54
CA ILE A 34 13.01 0.89 4.83
C ILE A 34 12.02 2.01 5.14
N PHE A 35 12.07 2.53 6.37
CA PHE A 35 11.18 3.60 6.80
C PHE A 35 11.57 4.98 6.29
N THR A 36 12.70 5.11 5.60
CA THR A 36 13.21 6.42 5.13
C THR A 36 13.36 6.52 3.61
N ILE A 37 13.49 5.38 2.91
CA ILE A 37 13.73 5.37 1.47
C ILE A 37 12.44 5.61 0.66
N PRO A 38 12.57 6.13 -0.57
CA PRO A 38 11.48 6.10 -1.56
C PRO A 38 11.25 4.67 -2.05
N SER A 39 10.03 4.36 -2.49
CA SER A 39 9.75 3.10 -3.18
C SER A 39 10.43 3.04 -4.55
N SER A 40 10.48 4.17 -5.24
CA SER A 40 11.17 4.30 -6.52
C SER A 40 11.82 5.67 -6.64
N THR A 41 12.98 5.73 -7.29
CA THR A 41 13.63 6.99 -7.70
C THR A 41 13.14 7.51 -9.06
N SER A 42 12.25 6.76 -9.70
CA SER A 42 11.70 7.04 -11.02
C SER A 42 10.18 7.28 -10.89
N PHE A 43 9.71 8.43 -11.34
CA PHE A 43 8.28 8.76 -11.42
C PHE A 43 7.55 8.03 -12.56
N LYS A 44 8.15 6.98 -13.13
CA LYS A 44 7.60 6.29 -14.29
C LYS A 44 6.39 5.42 -13.96
N TYR A 45 6.42 4.76 -12.83
CA TYR A 45 5.40 3.79 -12.44
C TYR A 45 4.68 4.19 -11.15
N HIS A 46 5.43 4.57 -10.13
CA HIS A 46 4.91 4.96 -8.83
C HIS A 46 4.37 6.39 -8.82
N ASN A 47 3.37 6.65 -7.98
CA ASN A 47 2.87 8.00 -7.75
C ASN A 47 3.90 8.88 -7.02
N LYS A 48 3.62 10.19 -6.95
CA LYS A 48 4.56 11.17 -6.38
C LYS A 48 4.87 10.89 -4.91
N THR A 49 3.87 10.49 -4.14
CA THR A 49 4.01 10.20 -2.70
C THR A 49 4.99 9.05 -2.46
N GLN A 50 4.92 8.00 -3.28
CA GLN A 50 5.80 6.84 -3.20
C GLN A 50 7.23 7.10 -3.70
N CYS A 51 7.47 8.20 -4.43
CA CYS A 51 8.80 8.56 -4.94
C CYS A 51 9.55 9.54 -4.03
N GLN A 52 9.06 9.82 -2.82
CA GLN A 52 9.65 10.71 -1.83
C GLN A 52 10.27 9.95 -0.65
N PRO A 53 10.94 10.63 0.29
CA PRO A 53 11.30 10.02 1.57
C PRO A 53 10.08 9.36 2.21
N HIS A 54 10.27 8.21 2.84
CA HIS A 54 9.21 7.33 3.36
C HIS A 54 8.30 6.69 2.30
N GLY A 55 8.55 6.91 1.03
CA GLY A 55 7.74 6.42 -0.08
C GLY A 55 7.57 4.90 -0.10
N GLN A 56 8.56 4.16 0.43
CA GLN A 56 8.45 2.71 0.58
C GLN A 56 7.32 2.32 1.54
N ILE A 57 7.13 3.06 2.62
CA ILE A 57 6.03 2.82 3.56
C ILE A 57 4.68 3.14 2.90
N PHE A 58 4.59 4.24 2.17
CA PHE A 58 3.38 4.60 1.43
C PHE A 58 3.00 3.56 0.37
N HIS A 59 3.99 2.97 -0.30
CA HIS A 59 3.77 1.85 -1.21
C HIS A 59 3.23 0.61 -0.48
N ILE A 60 3.84 0.21 0.64
CA ILE A 60 3.39 -0.92 1.47
C ILE A 60 1.94 -0.72 1.91
N LEU A 61 1.60 0.47 2.40
CA LEU A 61 0.24 0.80 2.86
C LEU A 61 -0.77 0.73 1.70
N MET A 62 -0.42 1.26 0.52
CA MET A 62 -1.25 1.17 -0.67
C MET A 62 -1.45 -0.27 -1.12
N PHE A 63 -0.39 -1.07 -1.15
CA PHE A 63 -0.46 -2.49 -1.49
C PHE A 63 -1.39 -3.25 -0.53
N ALA A 64 -1.24 -3.03 0.78
CA ALA A 64 -2.08 -3.65 1.79
C ALA A 64 -3.55 -3.23 1.67
N GLU A 65 -3.82 -1.96 1.36
CA GLU A 65 -5.20 -1.47 1.17
C GLU A 65 -5.85 -2.10 -0.05
N VAL A 66 -5.17 -2.14 -1.20
CA VAL A 66 -5.66 -2.82 -2.41
C VAL A 66 -5.95 -4.30 -2.11
N MET A 67 -5.05 -4.99 -1.41
CA MET A 67 -5.23 -6.38 -1.01
C MET A 67 -6.45 -6.54 -0.09
N ASN A 68 -6.60 -5.69 0.92
CA ASN A 68 -7.70 -5.78 1.88
C ASN A 68 -9.07 -5.53 1.25
N TYR A 69 -9.18 -4.66 0.24
CA TYR A 69 -10.43 -4.51 -0.52
C TYR A 69 -10.86 -5.82 -1.16
N VAL A 70 -9.93 -6.57 -1.76
CA VAL A 70 -10.23 -7.85 -2.39
C VAL A 70 -10.49 -8.94 -1.37
N LEU A 71 -9.67 -9.05 -0.32
CA LEU A 71 -9.85 -10.04 0.76
C LEU A 71 -11.16 -9.81 1.54
N GLY A 72 -11.70 -8.58 1.53
CA GLY A 72 -12.97 -8.24 2.14
C GLY A 72 -14.20 -8.69 1.35
N LEU A 73 -14.05 -9.11 0.09
CA LEU A 73 -15.18 -9.57 -0.73
C LEU A 73 -15.71 -10.91 -0.23
N GLU A 74 -17.03 -11.06 -0.11
CA GLU A 74 -17.67 -12.31 0.34
C GLU A 74 -17.24 -13.51 -0.50
N TYR A 75 -17.18 -13.37 -1.82
CA TYR A 75 -16.70 -14.41 -2.73
C TYR A 75 -15.27 -14.91 -2.40
N VAL A 76 -14.38 -14.03 -1.94
CA VAL A 76 -13.01 -14.39 -1.55
C VAL A 76 -13.03 -15.07 -0.19
N LYS A 77 -13.79 -14.55 0.78
CA LYS A 77 -13.96 -15.14 2.10
C LYS A 77 -14.51 -16.56 2.06
N GLU A 78 -15.44 -16.84 1.14
CA GLU A 78 -15.98 -18.20 0.93
C GLU A 78 -14.94 -19.22 0.43
N LYS A 79 -13.84 -18.74 -0.17
CA LYS A 79 -12.79 -19.58 -0.77
C LYS A 79 -11.50 -19.64 0.02
N THR A 80 -11.36 -18.82 1.06
CA THR A 80 -10.16 -18.68 1.86
C THR A 80 -10.52 -18.75 3.34
N ASP A 81 -9.70 -19.39 4.14
CA ASP A 81 -9.82 -19.30 5.59
C ASP A 81 -9.14 -18.03 6.15
N GLU A 82 -9.41 -17.73 7.41
CA GLU A 82 -8.90 -16.54 8.10
C GLU A 82 -7.37 -16.53 8.16
N ARG A 83 -6.76 -17.68 8.46
CA ARG A 83 -5.31 -17.84 8.54
C ARG A 83 -4.64 -17.60 7.19
N GLN A 84 -5.22 -18.12 6.11
CA GLN A 84 -4.73 -17.91 4.75
C GLN A 84 -4.80 -16.42 4.36
N ARG A 85 -5.91 -15.75 4.68
CA ARG A 85 -6.03 -14.30 4.44
C ARG A 85 -5.00 -13.49 5.22
N ASP A 86 -4.71 -13.88 6.46
CA ASP A 86 -3.71 -13.20 7.29
C ASP A 86 -2.28 -13.44 6.79
N CYS A 87 -1.97 -14.64 6.31
CA CYS A 87 -0.69 -14.88 5.63
C CYS A 87 -0.53 -13.98 4.38
N LEU A 88 -1.60 -13.79 3.61
CA LEU A 88 -1.60 -12.84 2.48
C LEU A 88 -1.36 -11.40 2.98
N ARG A 89 -1.99 -10.96 4.09
CA ARG A 89 -1.80 -9.63 4.69
C ARG A 89 -0.38 -9.36 5.19
N CYS A 90 0.40 -10.40 5.53
CA CYS A 90 1.83 -10.23 5.84
C CYS A 90 2.64 -9.79 4.62
N THR A 91 2.26 -10.21 3.42
CA THR A 91 3.08 -10.05 2.21
C THR A 91 3.35 -8.59 1.84
N PRO A 92 2.38 -7.64 1.86
CA PRO A 92 2.67 -6.23 1.62
C PRO A 92 3.76 -5.66 2.51
N ILE A 93 3.81 -6.09 3.77
CA ILE A 93 4.80 -5.60 4.75
C ILE A 93 6.17 -6.24 4.50
N PHE A 94 6.21 -7.52 4.11
CA PHE A 94 7.45 -8.29 4.07
C PHE A 94 8.13 -8.31 2.70
N HIS A 95 7.41 -8.16 1.57
CA HIS A 95 7.95 -8.36 0.21
C HIS A 95 9.18 -7.51 -0.09
N ASP A 96 9.24 -6.30 0.43
CA ASP A 96 10.30 -5.31 0.25
C ASP A 96 11.10 -5.03 1.53
N ALA A 97 10.91 -5.83 2.61
CA ALA A 97 11.58 -5.61 3.89
C ALA A 97 13.13 -5.56 3.78
N ILE A 98 13.70 -6.22 2.78
CA ILE A 98 15.15 -6.27 2.51
C ILE A 98 15.48 -5.64 1.14
N LYS A 99 14.74 -4.62 0.72
CA LYS A 99 14.82 -4.00 -0.62
C LYS A 99 16.21 -3.58 -1.06
N CYS A 100 17.00 -3.01 -0.14
CA CYS A 100 18.36 -2.58 -0.41
C CYS A 100 19.42 -3.59 0.11
N GLY A 101 19.03 -4.85 0.29
CA GLY A 101 19.90 -5.89 0.87
C GLY A 101 20.06 -5.74 2.39
N LEU A 102 20.68 -6.74 3.02
CA LEU A 102 20.85 -6.79 4.47
C LEU A 102 21.68 -5.61 5.02
N ASN A 103 22.58 -5.06 4.22
CA ASN A 103 23.50 -3.99 4.62
C ASN A 103 23.03 -2.58 4.19
N GLY A 104 21.83 -2.44 3.64
CA GLY A 104 21.28 -1.16 3.21
C GLY A 104 22.08 -0.52 2.05
N SER A 105 22.15 -1.19 0.90
CA SER A 105 22.74 -0.62 -0.33
C SER A 105 22.06 0.70 -0.71
N GLN A 106 22.80 1.58 -1.38
CA GLN A 106 22.25 2.83 -1.92
C GLN A 106 21.09 2.60 -2.93
N TYR A 107 21.06 1.42 -3.56
CA TYR A 107 20.09 1.07 -4.59
C TYR A 107 19.38 -0.23 -4.25
N THR A 108 18.17 -0.38 -4.79
CA THR A 108 17.42 -1.64 -4.77
C THR A 108 18.29 -2.77 -5.36
N VAL A 109 18.43 -3.87 -4.63
CA VAL A 109 19.03 -5.10 -5.15
C VAL A 109 17.99 -5.95 -5.86
N HIS A 110 18.36 -6.52 -6.99
CA HIS A 110 17.43 -7.32 -7.79
C HIS A 110 16.90 -8.54 -7.04
N GLU A 111 17.75 -9.14 -6.21
CA GLU A 111 17.47 -10.34 -5.43
C GLU A 111 16.60 -10.09 -4.19
N HIS A 112 16.19 -8.84 -3.91
CA HIS A 112 15.47 -8.52 -2.68
C HIS A 112 14.19 -9.35 -2.45
N PRO A 113 13.41 -9.82 -3.45
CA PRO A 113 12.28 -10.70 -3.19
C PRO A 113 12.71 -12.03 -2.55
N MET A 114 13.81 -12.60 -3.03
CA MET A 114 14.37 -13.83 -2.48
C MET A 114 14.97 -13.59 -1.09
N LEU A 115 15.64 -12.46 -0.89
CA LEU A 115 16.17 -12.06 0.43
C LEU A 115 15.04 -11.87 1.46
N ALA A 116 13.92 -11.30 1.04
CA ALA A 116 12.73 -11.18 1.89
C ALA A 116 12.16 -12.55 2.26
N GLY A 117 12.03 -13.47 1.29
CA GLY A 117 11.61 -14.84 1.56
C GLY A 117 12.57 -15.60 2.48
N GLU A 118 13.88 -15.45 2.30
CA GLU A 118 14.90 -16.03 3.18
C GLU A 118 14.81 -15.45 4.61
N TRP A 119 14.64 -14.14 4.73
CA TRP A 119 14.42 -13.46 6.01
C TRP A 119 13.19 -13.99 6.74
N VAL A 120 12.06 -14.18 6.05
CA VAL A 120 10.84 -14.77 6.64
C VAL A 120 11.08 -16.20 7.13
N ARG A 121 11.75 -17.06 6.36
CA ARG A 121 12.02 -18.46 6.73
C ARG A 121 12.96 -18.59 7.91
N ASN A 122 14.00 -17.75 7.96
CA ASN A 122 15.12 -17.86 8.90
C ASN A 122 15.01 -16.89 10.07
N THR A 123 13.86 -16.26 10.26
CA THR A 123 13.66 -15.35 11.39
C THR A 123 13.91 -16.06 12.72
N SER A 124 14.62 -15.36 13.61
CA SER A 124 14.81 -15.77 15.01
C SER A 124 13.62 -15.39 15.91
N VAL A 125 12.63 -14.71 15.35
CA VAL A 125 11.41 -14.34 16.08
C VAL A 125 10.68 -15.63 16.47
N GLU A 126 10.59 -15.88 17.78
CA GLU A 126 9.88 -17.03 18.35
C GLU A 126 8.39 -16.73 18.37
N HIS A 127 7.64 -17.48 17.58
CA HIS A 127 6.18 -17.47 17.55
C HIS A 127 5.66 -18.88 17.28
N ASP A 128 4.41 -19.11 17.63
CA ASP A 128 3.69 -20.36 17.35
C ASP A 128 3.36 -20.57 15.86
N VAL A 129 4.00 -19.78 14.98
CA VAL A 129 3.87 -19.91 13.52
C VAL A 129 4.84 -20.98 13.03
N ASP A 130 4.29 -22.06 12.48
CA ASP A 130 5.06 -23.20 12.00
C ASP A 130 5.89 -22.91 10.74
N ALA A 131 6.84 -23.81 10.44
CA ALA A 131 7.76 -23.67 9.32
C ALA A 131 7.05 -23.67 7.95
N ASP A 132 5.93 -24.40 7.81
CA ASP A 132 5.18 -24.48 6.56
C ASP A 132 4.47 -23.14 6.28
N THR A 133 3.90 -22.50 7.31
CA THR A 133 3.30 -21.18 7.22
C THR A 133 4.34 -20.12 6.88
N LYS A 134 5.52 -20.14 7.53
CA LYS A 134 6.64 -19.24 7.17
C LYS A 134 7.09 -19.46 5.73
N ALA A 135 7.19 -20.71 5.28
CA ALA A 135 7.55 -21.03 3.90
C ALA A 135 6.48 -20.59 2.90
N TYR A 136 5.21 -20.65 3.28
CA TYR A 136 4.11 -20.15 2.45
C TYR A 136 4.19 -18.63 2.26
N ILE A 137 4.31 -17.85 3.35
CA ILE A 137 4.47 -16.39 3.29
C ILE A 137 5.74 -16.01 2.50
N ALA A 138 6.84 -16.74 2.71
CA ALA A 138 8.09 -16.51 1.98
C ALA A 138 7.92 -16.67 0.47
N ARG A 139 7.23 -17.72 0.00
CA ARG A 139 6.94 -17.92 -1.43
C ARG A 139 6.10 -16.81 -2.03
N LEU A 140 5.13 -16.27 -1.29
CA LEU A 140 4.36 -15.09 -1.72
C LEU A 140 5.28 -13.88 -1.93
N CYS A 141 6.22 -13.65 -1.01
CA CYS A 141 7.21 -12.56 -1.13
C CYS A 141 8.19 -12.78 -2.30
N GLU A 142 8.62 -14.00 -2.56
CA GLU A 142 9.61 -14.30 -3.61
C GLU A 142 9.08 -14.11 -5.02
N SER A 143 7.78 -14.32 -5.25
CA SER A 143 7.15 -14.34 -6.58
C SER A 143 6.39 -13.06 -6.94
N TYR A 144 6.32 -12.07 -6.05
CA TYR A 144 5.50 -10.88 -6.26
C TYR A 144 5.89 -10.05 -7.49
N SER A 145 7.15 -10.16 -7.97
CA SER A 145 7.64 -9.46 -9.16
C SER A 145 6.95 -9.88 -10.46
N GLY A 146 6.17 -10.97 -10.46
CA GLY A 146 5.38 -11.42 -11.60
C GLY A 146 6.24 -11.79 -12.81
N GLU A 147 6.07 -11.08 -13.92
CA GLU A 147 6.83 -11.31 -15.15
C GLU A 147 8.23 -10.67 -15.16
N TRP A 148 8.51 -9.72 -14.25
CA TRP A 148 9.79 -8.98 -14.20
C TRP A 148 10.85 -9.74 -13.40
N THR A 149 11.20 -10.93 -13.85
CA THR A 149 12.07 -11.88 -13.15
C THR A 149 13.56 -11.72 -13.45
N SER A 150 13.93 -10.92 -14.44
CA SER A 150 15.33 -10.80 -14.87
C SER A 150 15.74 -9.36 -15.14
N THR A 151 17.03 -9.07 -14.96
CA THR A 151 17.63 -7.77 -15.24
C THR A 151 19.02 -7.96 -15.85
N LYS A 152 19.51 -6.96 -16.60
CA LYS A 152 20.88 -6.95 -17.12
C LYS A 152 21.95 -6.80 -16.02
N ARG A 153 21.54 -6.42 -14.80
CA ARG A 153 22.45 -6.14 -13.67
C ARG A 153 22.70 -7.33 -12.77
N SER A 154 21.93 -8.41 -12.91
CA SER A 154 22.10 -9.66 -12.14
C SER A 154 21.91 -10.88 -13.04
N LYS A 155 22.57 -11.98 -12.64
CA LYS A 155 22.38 -13.31 -13.26
C LYS A 155 21.22 -14.08 -12.62
N THR A 156 20.71 -13.61 -11.49
CA THR A 156 19.61 -14.25 -10.79
C THR A 156 18.32 -14.05 -11.56
N VAL A 157 17.55 -15.12 -11.70
CA VAL A 157 16.19 -15.10 -12.23
C VAL A 157 15.24 -15.31 -11.06
N LEU A 158 14.34 -14.37 -10.82
CA LEU A 158 13.36 -14.45 -9.73
C LEU A 158 12.27 -15.48 -10.05
N PRO A 159 11.66 -16.10 -9.03
CA PRO A 159 10.49 -16.96 -9.21
C PRO A 159 9.33 -16.20 -9.83
N LYS A 160 8.56 -16.89 -10.67
CA LYS A 160 7.27 -16.40 -11.17
C LYS A 160 6.14 -16.87 -10.27
N PRO A 161 5.00 -16.17 -10.27
CA PRO A 161 3.78 -16.72 -9.68
C PRO A 161 3.40 -18.07 -10.31
N GLU A 162 3.07 -19.07 -9.49
CA GLU A 162 2.75 -20.44 -9.91
C GLU A 162 1.30 -20.83 -9.58
N ASN A 163 0.62 -20.01 -8.74
CA ASN A 163 -0.76 -20.23 -8.31
C ASN A 163 -1.53 -18.92 -8.17
N ASP A 164 -2.83 -19.03 -7.95
CA ASP A 164 -3.74 -17.88 -7.88
C ASP A 164 -3.38 -16.90 -6.77
N GLU A 165 -2.89 -17.37 -5.63
CA GLU A 165 -2.52 -16.52 -4.49
C GLU A 165 -1.28 -15.68 -4.80
N GLN A 166 -0.28 -16.28 -5.43
CA GLN A 166 0.92 -15.57 -5.87
C GLN A 166 0.60 -14.56 -6.97
N PHE A 167 -0.29 -14.91 -7.93
CA PHE A 167 -0.81 -13.97 -8.92
C PHE A 167 -1.60 -12.84 -8.27
N PHE A 168 -2.41 -13.14 -7.26
CA PHE A 168 -3.16 -12.13 -6.52
C PHE A 168 -2.21 -11.13 -5.82
N VAL A 169 -1.18 -11.62 -5.13
CA VAL A 169 -0.14 -10.78 -4.53
C VAL A 169 0.51 -9.88 -5.58
N HIS A 170 0.96 -10.46 -6.71
CA HIS A 170 1.54 -9.70 -7.82
C HIS A 170 0.60 -8.61 -8.33
N MET A 171 -0.67 -8.92 -8.55
CA MET A 171 -1.64 -7.94 -9.05
C MET A 171 -1.90 -6.80 -8.08
N CYS A 172 -1.94 -7.08 -6.77
CA CYS A 172 -2.10 -6.03 -5.76
C CYS A 172 -0.88 -5.11 -5.71
N ASP A 173 0.35 -5.65 -5.75
CA ASP A 173 1.57 -4.86 -5.83
C ASP A 173 1.62 -4.03 -7.12
N TYR A 174 1.29 -4.67 -8.26
CA TYR A 174 1.23 -3.99 -9.56
C TYR A 174 0.28 -2.79 -9.53
N LEU A 175 -0.92 -2.93 -8.97
CA LEU A 175 -1.88 -1.84 -8.84
C LEU A 175 -1.36 -0.76 -7.88
N ALA A 176 -0.81 -1.14 -6.74
CA ALA A 176 -0.24 -0.22 -5.75
C ALA A 176 0.91 0.63 -6.31
N SER A 177 1.60 0.14 -7.32
CA SER A 177 2.70 0.86 -7.98
C SER A 177 2.28 1.70 -9.19
N ARG A 178 0.97 1.91 -9.44
CA ARG A 178 0.52 2.75 -10.58
C ARG A 178 0.53 4.22 -10.24
N SER A 179 1.16 5.03 -11.11
CA SER A 179 1.33 6.47 -10.91
C SER A 179 0.03 7.28 -10.90
N ASN A 180 -1.04 6.70 -11.47
CA ASN A 180 -2.37 7.32 -11.53
C ASN A 180 -3.32 6.84 -10.40
N LEU A 181 -2.82 5.99 -9.49
CA LEU A 181 -3.55 5.57 -8.31
C LEU A 181 -2.87 6.17 -7.08
N ASP A 182 -3.66 6.73 -6.19
CA ASP A 182 -3.19 7.29 -4.92
C ASP A 182 -4.23 7.04 -3.84
N MET A 183 -3.82 7.17 -2.57
CA MET A 183 -4.70 7.03 -1.42
C MET A 183 -4.43 8.14 -0.41
N THR A 184 -5.40 8.39 0.46
CA THR A 184 -5.23 9.28 1.60
C THR A 184 -4.65 8.49 2.77
N TYR A 185 -3.56 8.98 3.34
CA TYR A 185 -2.93 8.39 4.52
C TYR A 185 -3.45 9.06 5.78
N SER A 186 -3.66 8.29 6.86
CA SER A 186 -4.15 8.83 8.10
C SER A 186 -3.10 9.73 8.80
N ASP A 187 -3.57 10.71 9.57
CA ASP A 187 -2.70 11.59 10.33
C ASP A 187 -1.83 10.83 11.34
N ASP A 188 -2.30 9.68 11.85
CA ASP A 188 -1.53 8.80 12.74
C ASP A 188 -0.32 8.20 12.05
N VAL A 189 -0.45 7.73 10.80
CA VAL A 189 0.66 7.22 9.98
C VAL A 189 1.65 8.34 9.70
N VAL A 190 1.17 9.50 9.25
CA VAL A 190 2.01 10.68 8.96
C VAL A 190 2.78 11.12 10.20
N SER A 191 2.13 11.17 11.35
CA SER A 191 2.73 11.51 12.63
C SER A 191 3.76 10.47 13.08
N ALA A 192 3.48 9.18 12.92
CA ALA A 192 4.41 8.09 13.27
C ALA A 192 5.68 8.10 12.42
N LEU A 193 5.61 8.61 11.18
CA LEU A 193 6.76 8.81 10.29
C LEU A 193 7.50 10.13 10.53
N GLY A 194 7.15 10.89 11.59
CA GLY A 194 7.83 12.14 11.94
C GLY A 194 7.27 13.39 11.26
N GLY A 195 6.02 13.35 10.80
CA GLY A 195 5.34 14.51 10.20
C GLY A 195 5.79 14.76 8.76
N VAL A 196 5.80 13.71 7.95
CA VAL A 196 6.17 13.80 6.52
C VAL A 196 5.23 14.74 5.78
N ASP A 197 5.80 15.62 5.00
CA ASP A 197 5.02 16.47 4.08
C ASP A 197 4.55 15.62 2.89
N ILE A 198 3.36 15.03 3.02
CA ILE A 198 2.71 14.36 1.90
C ILE A 198 2.25 15.46 0.95
N PRO A 199 2.65 15.45 -0.33
CA PRO A 199 2.15 16.41 -1.29
C PRO A 199 0.64 16.30 -1.35
N LYS A 200 -0.04 17.23 -0.71
CA LYS A 200 -1.47 17.42 -0.95
C LYS A 200 -1.57 17.91 -2.40
N GLU A 201 -2.40 17.26 -3.22
CA GLU A 201 -2.83 17.91 -4.45
C GLU A 201 -3.39 19.25 -4.02
N GLU A 202 -2.78 20.35 -4.52
CA GLU A 202 -3.35 21.66 -4.31
C GLU A 202 -4.75 21.61 -4.91
N LEU A 203 -5.74 21.73 -4.04
CA LEU A 203 -7.12 21.81 -4.51
C LEU A 203 -7.21 23.01 -5.44
N PRO A 204 -7.81 22.86 -6.62
CA PRO A 204 -8.04 23.99 -7.50
C PRO A 204 -8.84 25.05 -6.75
N ASP A 205 -8.63 26.29 -7.10
CA ASP A 205 -9.39 27.40 -6.53
C ASP A 205 -10.89 27.21 -6.79
N ILE A 206 -11.67 27.21 -5.71
CA ILE A 206 -13.11 26.92 -5.73
C ILE A 206 -13.90 27.88 -6.62
N ASP A 207 -13.44 29.13 -6.73
CA ASP A 207 -14.12 30.18 -7.51
C ASP A 207 -13.89 30.01 -9.02
N SER A 208 -12.78 29.37 -9.39
CA SER A 208 -12.39 29.14 -10.78
C SER A 208 -12.66 27.72 -11.27
N TYR A 209 -12.83 26.75 -10.37
CA TYR A 209 -13.04 25.35 -10.75
C TYR A 209 -14.44 25.13 -11.34
N VAL A 210 -14.48 24.80 -12.62
CA VAL A 210 -15.72 24.54 -13.37
C VAL A 210 -16.04 23.07 -13.36
N ILE A 211 -17.27 22.70 -12.92
CA ILE A 211 -17.77 21.33 -12.97
C ILE A 211 -17.97 20.92 -14.43
N THR A 212 -17.44 19.74 -14.80
CA THR A 212 -17.49 19.22 -16.18
C THR A 212 -18.54 18.12 -16.38
N PHE A 213 -19.39 17.84 -15.39
CA PHE A 213 -20.36 16.75 -15.41
C PHE A 213 -21.68 17.11 -14.74
N GLY A 214 -22.72 16.32 -15.02
CA GLY A 214 -24.03 16.42 -14.39
C GLY A 214 -24.85 17.67 -14.79
N LYS A 215 -25.92 17.94 -14.00
CA LYS A 215 -26.90 19.00 -14.23
C LYS A 215 -26.27 20.41 -14.32
N TYR A 216 -25.19 20.63 -13.61
CA TYR A 216 -24.52 21.93 -13.49
C TYR A 216 -23.15 21.96 -14.20
N SER A 217 -22.94 21.14 -15.21
CA SER A 217 -21.74 21.21 -16.04
C SER A 217 -21.56 22.62 -16.62
N GLY A 218 -20.34 23.15 -16.56
CA GLY A 218 -20.02 24.52 -17.01
C GLY A 218 -20.17 25.58 -15.93
N LYS A 219 -20.49 25.24 -14.69
CA LYS A 219 -20.62 26.19 -13.55
C LYS A 219 -19.60 25.88 -12.46
N THR A 220 -19.22 26.91 -11.69
CA THR A 220 -18.45 26.73 -10.46
C THR A 220 -19.35 26.39 -9.27
N LEU A 221 -18.79 25.82 -8.19
CA LEU A 221 -19.53 25.48 -6.99
C LEU A 221 -20.20 26.69 -6.31
N PRO A 222 -19.55 27.88 -6.20
CA PRO A 222 -20.20 29.09 -5.73
C PRO A 222 -21.41 29.50 -6.58
N GLN A 223 -21.31 29.44 -7.92
CA GLN A 223 -22.42 29.74 -8.82
C GLN A 223 -23.59 28.75 -8.62
N ILE A 224 -23.30 27.48 -8.39
CA ILE A 224 -24.32 26.47 -8.11
C ILE A 224 -25.00 26.74 -6.76
N LYS A 225 -24.25 27.16 -5.74
CA LYS A 225 -24.76 27.51 -4.42
C LYS A 225 -25.78 28.67 -4.48
N GLU A 226 -25.51 29.65 -5.35
CA GLU A 226 -26.46 30.77 -5.57
C GLU A 226 -27.75 30.35 -6.28
N ILE A 227 -27.65 29.43 -7.26
CA ILE A 227 -28.77 28.97 -8.09
C ILE A 227 -29.60 27.90 -7.38
N ASP A 228 -28.94 26.95 -6.72
CA ASP A 228 -29.57 25.79 -6.09
C ASP A 228 -28.81 25.37 -4.82
N PRO A 229 -29.05 26.06 -3.68
CA PRO A 229 -28.44 25.70 -2.40
C PRO A 229 -28.75 24.27 -1.95
N GLY A 230 -29.93 23.76 -2.32
CA GLY A 230 -30.37 22.41 -1.99
C GLY A 230 -29.47 21.34 -2.67
N TYR A 231 -29.05 21.63 -3.89
CA TYR A 231 -28.11 20.74 -4.59
C TYR A 231 -26.75 20.68 -3.88
N ILE A 232 -26.25 21.80 -3.37
CA ILE A 232 -24.98 21.81 -2.61
C ILE A 232 -25.10 20.97 -1.35
N SER A 233 -26.19 21.07 -0.61
CA SER A 233 -26.43 20.25 0.58
C SER A 233 -26.46 18.75 0.23
N TRP A 234 -27.22 18.39 -0.81
CA TRP A 234 -27.25 17.03 -1.32
C TRP A 234 -25.85 16.55 -1.78
N ALA A 235 -25.12 17.40 -2.50
CA ALA A 235 -23.79 17.04 -3.05
C ALA A 235 -22.76 16.79 -1.94
N LYS A 236 -22.79 17.53 -0.83
CA LYS A 236 -21.93 17.29 0.34
C LYS A 236 -22.10 15.89 0.93
N GLU A 237 -23.32 15.37 0.90
CA GLU A 237 -23.64 14.05 1.47
C GLU A 237 -23.43 12.90 0.48
N ASN A 238 -23.55 13.16 -0.83
CA ASN A 238 -23.65 12.09 -1.82
C ASN A 238 -22.53 12.10 -2.87
N MET A 239 -21.70 13.16 -2.96
CA MET A 239 -20.60 13.20 -3.91
C MET A 239 -19.30 12.68 -3.31
N SER A 240 -18.72 11.67 -3.97
CA SER A 240 -17.42 11.09 -3.60
C SER A 240 -16.29 11.46 -4.57
N ARG A 241 -16.61 12.15 -5.69
CA ARG A 241 -15.64 12.46 -6.75
C ARG A 241 -14.74 13.63 -6.38
N GLU A 242 -13.43 13.42 -6.35
CA GLU A 242 -12.43 14.50 -6.20
C GLU A 242 -12.20 15.24 -7.54
N PRO A 243 -11.81 16.54 -7.51
CA PRO A 243 -11.64 17.39 -6.32
C PRO A 243 -12.94 18.00 -5.78
N VAL A 244 -14.10 17.70 -6.38
CA VAL A 244 -15.38 18.31 -6.06
C VAL A 244 -15.79 18.08 -4.61
N ARG A 245 -15.55 16.86 -4.07
CA ARG A 245 -15.82 16.52 -2.68
C ARG A 245 -15.05 17.43 -1.71
N SER A 246 -13.76 17.57 -1.93
CA SER A 246 -12.91 18.44 -1.09
C SER A 246 -13.24 19.93 -1.23
N LEU A 247 -13.64 20.37 -2.42
CA LEU A 247 -14.11 21.75 -2.65
C LEU A 247 -15.45 22.01 -1.98
N LEU A 248 -16.37 21.05 -1.98
CA LEU A 248 -17.66 21.16 -1.27
C LEU A 248 -17.49 21.36 0.24
N ALA A 249 -16.43 20.81 0.83
CA ALA A 249 -16.12 21.00 2.25
C ALA A 249 -15.74 22.44 2.60
N GLN A 250 -15.33 23.26 1.62
CA GLN A 250 -14.97 24.68 1.78
C GLN A 250 -16.18 25.63 1.70
N LEU A 251 -17.35 25.15 1.25
CA LEU A 251 -18.59 25.93 1.13
C LEU A 251 -19.44 25.88 2.40
#